data_087ffade81e242ece4078043fa72e6ad
#
_entry.id   087ffade81e242ece4078043fa72e6ad
#
_cell.length_a   1.000
_cell.length_b   1.000
_cell.length_c   1.000
_cell.angle_alpha   90.00
_cell.angle_beta   90.00
_cell.angle_gamma   90.00
#
_symmetry.space_group_name_H-M   'P 1'
#
loop_
_entity.id
_entity.type
_entity.pdbx_description
1 polymer ?
#
loop_
_entity_poly.entity_id
_entity_poly.type
_entity_poly.pdbx_seq_one_letter_code
_entity_poly.pdbx_strand_id
1 'polypeptide(L)'
;MVYAFNWKKLSISAALGYRWDGKRCRLWFQTQPGSYNDERLIAFVRDLKKHLRGQAAILIWDGLPAHKSRKMKQYLESQRSWLEVETLPGYSPDLNPVEDLWSNIKGQELANRCVAGLGEAEDGVCSGMDRVRQSMLPFSFLHHAGLFF
;
A
#
# COMPACT_ATOMS: atom_id res chain seq x y z
N MET A 1 -4.15 4.41 -3.13
CA MET A 1 -5.46 4.61 -3.82
C MET A 1 -6.19 5.82 -3.25
N VAL A 2 -6.89 6.56 -4.10
CA VAL A 2 -7.79 7.64 -3.67
C VAL A 2 -9.19 7.32 -4.18
N TYR A 3 -10.16 7.32 -3.26
CA TYR A 3 -11.57 7.18 -3.58
C TYR A 3 -12.28 8.51 -3.34
N ALA A 4 -12.96 9.03 -4.35
CA ALA A 4 -13.63 10.32 -4.29
C ALA A 4 -15.16 10.15 -4.33
N PHE A 5 -15.85 10.81 -3.43
CA PHE A 5 -17.29 10.85 -3.36
C PHE A 5 -17.77 12.25 -2.98
N ASN A 6 -18.60 12.86 -3.80
CA ASN A 6 -19.18 14.21 -3.55
C ASN A 6 -18.15 15.23 -3.02
N TRP A 7 -17.05 15.47 -3.75
CA TRP A 7 -15.93 16.37 -3.38
C TRP A 7 -15.10 15.93 -2.16
N LYS A 8 -15.49 14.87 -1.47
CA LYS A 8 -14.70 14.28 -0.38
C LYS A 8 -13.81 13.19 -0.94
N LYS A 9 -12.62 13.06 -0.36
CA LYS A 9 -11.61 12.07 -0.78
C LYS A 9 -11.23 11.20 0.40
N LEU A 10 -11.16 9.90 0.16
CA LEU A 10 -10.55 8.92 1.05
C LEU A 10 -9.23 8.47 0.42
N SER A 11 -8.13 8.71 1.10
CA SER A 11 -6.82 8.23 0.69
C SER A 11 -6.45 6.98 1.46
N ILE A 12 -5.87 6.01 0.77
CA ILE A 12 -5.50 4.72 1.32
C ILE A 12 -4.05 4.44 0.94
N SER A 13 -3.23 4.14 1.94
CA SER A 13 -1.91 3.55 1.76
C SER A 13 -1.94 2.11 2.16
N ALA A 14 -1.29 1.26 1.40
CA ALA A 14 -1.08 -0.13 1.77
C ALA A 14 0.34 -0.59 1.42
N ALA A 15 0.81 -1.58 2.15
CA ALA A 15 2.03 -2.29 1.87
C ALA A 15 1.79 -3.80 1.99
N LEU A 16 2.23 -4.52 0.98
CA LEU A 16 2.32 -5.97 1.00
C LEU A 16 3.76 -6.34 1.35
N GLY A 17 3.94 -7.01 2.47
CA GLY A 17 5.25 -7.45 2.93
C GLY A 17 5.39 -8.95 2.78
N TYR A 18 6.45 -9.37 2.12
CA TYR A 18 6.78 -10.77 1.91
C TYR A 18 8.08 -11.11 2.62
N ARG A 19 8.06 -12.21 3.36
CA ARG A 19 9.28 -12.71 3.97
C ARG A 19 10.20 -13.27 2.88
N TRP A 20 11.50 -13.11 3.05
CA TRP A 20 12.52 -13.52 2.07
C TRP A 20 12.45 -15.01 1.67
N ASP A 21 11.91 -15.89 2.55
CA ASP A 21 11.76 -17.33 2.29
C ASP A 21 10.42 -17.69 1.60
N GLY A 22 9.61 -16.70 1.24
CA GLY A 22 8.32 -16.90 0.57
C GLY A 22 7.22 -17.54 1.42
N LYS A 23 7.46 -17.78 2.72
CA LYS A 23 6.53 -18.54 3.57
C LYS A 23 5.48 -17.69 4.26
N ARG A 24 5.68 -16.39 4.33
CA ARG A 24 4.77 -15.47 5.02
C ARG A 24 4.61 -14.18 4.23
N CYS A 25 3.40 -13.67 4.23
CA CYS A 25 3.10 -12.31 3.81
C CYS A 25 2.33 -11.58 4.90
N ARG A 26 2.36 -10.26 4.84
CA ARG A 26 1.60 -9.37 5.70
C ARG A 26 1.03 -8.25 4.84
N LEU A 27 -0.12 -7.75 5.26
CA LEU A 27 -0.75 -6.58 4.67
C LEU A 27 -0.92 -5.52 5.75
N TRP A 28 -0.35 -4.36 5.53
CA TRP A 28 -0.56 -3.15 6.35
C TRP A 28 -1.28 -2.12 5.51
N PHE A 29 -2.20 -1.40 6.12
CA PHE A 29 -2.87 -0.30 5.46
C PHE A 29 -3.28 0.79 6.45
N GLN A 30 -3.47 1.98 5.92
CA GLN A 30 -4.03 3.13 6.62
C GLN A 30 -5.02 3.83 5.70
N THR A 31 -6.12 4.28 6.27
CA THR A 31 -7.11 5.12 5.62
C THR A 31 -7.10 6.51 6.24
N GLN A 32 -7.36 7.53 5.46
CA GLN A 32 -7.49 8.88 5.98
C GLN A 32 -8.28 9.79 5.04
N PRO A 33 -9.05 10.73 5.57
CA PRO A 33 -9.73 11.72 4.76
C PRO A 33 -8.73 12.68 4.10
N GLY A 34 -9.08 13.17 2.92
CA GLY A 34 -8.26 14.11 2.16
C GLY A 34 -7.20 13.46 1.29
N SER A 35 -6.30 14.27 0.75
CA SER A 35 -5.23 13.81 -0.14
C SER A 35 -4.01 13.33 0.64
N TYR A 36 -3.28 12.40 0.05
CA TYR A 36 -1.99 11.95 0.55
C TYR A 36 -0.91 13.00 0.29
N ASN A 37 -0.03 13.19 1.26
CA ASN A 37 1.15 14.02 1.13
C ASN A 37 2.38 13.26 1.67
N ASP A 38 3.56 13.85 1.51
CA ASP A 38 4.81 13.25 1.96
C ASP A 38 4.89 13.05 3.48
N GLU A 39 4.31 13.94 4.28
CA GLU A 39 4.27 13.79 5.75
C GLU A 39 3.50 12.55 6.19
N ARG A 40 2.34 12.33 5.58
CA ARG A 40 1.50 11.17 5.86
C ARG A 40 2.15 9.88 5.39
N LEU A 41 2.84 9.93 4.25
CA LEU A 41 3.58 8.78 3.74
C LEU A 41 4.80 8.46 4.63
N ILE A 42 5.51 9.47 5.12
CA ILE A 42 6.58 9.29 6.11
C ILE A 42 6.03 8.64 7.39
N ALA A 43 4.87 9.09 7.86
CA ALA A 43 4.22 8.47 9.03
C ALA A 43 3.89 6.99 8.78
N PHE A 44 3.41 6.65 7.59
CA PHE A 44 3.14 5.27 7.19
C PHE A 44 4.43 4.41 7.20
N VAL A 45 5.52 4.89 6.61
CA VAL A 45 6.82 4.18 6.63
C VAL A 45 7.35 4.03 8.06
N ARG A 46 7.15 5.05 8.91
CA ARG A 46 7.52 4.97 10.33
C ARG A 46 6.72 3.88 11.08
N ASP A 47 5.45 3.74 10.76
CA ASP A 47 4.62 2.68 11.34
C ASP A 47 5.02 1.30 10.82
N LEU A 48 5.39 1.18 9.55
CA LEU A 48 5.97 -0.06 9.01
C LEU A 48 7.22 -0.48 9.80
N LYS A 49 8.10 0.46 10.14
CA LYS A 49 9.30 0.18 10.95
C LYS A 49 8.95 -0.46 12.29
N LYS A 50 7.93 0.06 12.98
CA LYS A 50 7.45 -0.49 14.26
C LYS A 50 6.94 -1.92 14.09
N HIS A 51 6.15 -2.17 13.05
CA HIS A 51 5.60 -3.50 12.76
C HIS A 51 6.66 -4.51 12.36
N LEU A 52 7.72 -4.08 11.70
CA LEU A 52 8.86 -4.92 11.33
C LEU A 52 9.81 -5.19 12.49
N ARG A 53 9.63 -4.51 13.63
CA ARG A 53 10.42 -4.71 14.86
C ARG A 53 11.93 -4.64 14.61
N GLY A 54 12.37 -3.71 13.77
CA GLY A 54 13.79 -3.49 13.45
C GLY A 54 14.38 -4.47 12.44
N GLN A 55 13.58 -5.35 11.84
CA GLN A 55 14.05 -6.18 10.73
C GLN A 55 14.38 -5.32 9.52
N ALA A 56 15.45 -5.68 8.81
CA ALA A 56 15.78 -5.05 7.55
C ALA A 56 14.73 -5.35 6.48
N ALA A 57 14.48 -4.38 5.61
CA ALA A 57 13.50 -4.49 4.56
C ALA A 57 13.94 -3.78 3.28
N ILE A 58 13.46 -4.28 2.15
CA ILE A 58 13.53 -3.59 0.86
C ILE A 58 12.12 -3.10 0.55
N LEU A 59 11.96 -1.79 0.43
CA LEU A 59 10.71 -1.16 0.00
C LEU A 59 10.73 -0.98 -1.51
N ILE A 60 9.81 -1.63 -2.19
CA ILE A 60 9.61 -1.47 -3.62
C ILE A 60 8.33 -0.66 -3.82
N TRP A 61 8.41 0.46 -4.51
CA TRP A 61 7.26 1.30 -4.77
C TRP A 61 7.31 1.99 -6.13
N ASP A 62 6.22 2.59 -6.53
CA ASP A 62 6.14 3.38 -7.76
C ASP A 62 6.80 4.76 -7.62
N GLY A 63 6.88 5.46 -8.75
CA GLY A 63 7.51 6.77 -8.82
C GLY A 63 6.56 7.95 -8.61
N LEU A 64 5.53 7.84 -7.78
CA LEU A 64 4.62 8.96 -7.49
C LEU A 64 5.37 10.20 -6.96
N PRO A 65 4.88 11.42 -7.23
CA PRO A 65 5.54 12.66 -6.79
C PRO A 65 5.83 12.70 -5.29
N ALA A 66 4.92 12.22 -4.45
CA ALA A 66 5.11 12.17 -3.00
C ALA A 66 6.29 11.26 -2.58
N HIS A 67 6.57 10.21 -3.36
CA HIS A 67 7.72 9.32 -3.15
C HIS A 67 9.05 10.00 -3.47
N LYS A 68 9.03 11.03 -4.30
CA LYS A 68 10.23 11.74 -4.81
C LYS A 68 10.46 13.10 -4.15
N SER A 69 9.63 13.51 -3.21
CA SER A 69 9.78 14.80 -2.54
C SER A 69 11.14 14.89 -1.81
N ARG A 70 11.67 16.10 -1.67
CA ARG A 70 12.90 16.34 -0.94
C ARG A 70 12.83 15.82 0.50
N LYS A 71 11.68 16.07 1.16
CA LYS A 71 11.43 15.64 2.53
C LYS A 71 11.43 14.12 2.66
N MET A 72 10.78 13.42 1.71
CA MET A 72 10.77 11.97 1.66
C MET A 72 12.19 11.41 1.45
N LYS A 73 12.93 11.95 0.49
CA LYS A 73 14.32 11.52 0.23
C LYS A 73 15.22 11.67 1.47
N GLN A 74 15.12 12.81 2.17
CA GLN A 74 15.86 13.04 3.42
C GLN A 74 15.47 12.04 4.51
N TYR A 75 14.18 11.75 4.65
CA TYR A 75 13.71 10.77 5.61
C TYR A 75 14.24 9.37 5.29
N LEU A 76 14.11 8.90 4.05
CA LEU A 76 14.59 7.59 3.62
C LEU A 76 16.10 7.45 3.80
N GLU A 77 16.87 8.49 3.51
CA GLU A 77 18.32 8.53 3.75
C GLU A 77 18.65 8.28 5.23
N SER A 78 17.89 8.86 6.15
CA SER A 78 18.03 8.65 7.59
C SER A 78 17.68 7.22 8.04
N GLN A 79 16.97 6.44 7.21
CA GLN A 79 16.49 5.10 7.52
C GLN A 79 17.33 3.98 6.90
N ARG A 80 18.45 4.27 6.25
CA ARG A 80 19.29 3.29 5.54
C ARG A 80 19.83 2.13 6.40
N SER A 81 19.83 2.27 7.70
CA SER A 81 20.25 1.19 8.61
C SER A 81 19.34 -0.03 8.58
N TRP A 82 18.08 0.13 8.15
CA TRP A 82 17.11 -0.95 8.12
C TRP A 82 16.31 -1.03 6.81
N LEU A 83 16.27 0.05 6.02
CA LEU A 83 15.42 0.19 4.84
C LEU A 83 16.26 0.54 3.61
N GLU A 84 16.18 -0.31 2.62
CA GLU A 84 16.60 -0.04 1.25
C GLU A 84 15.37 0.24 0.39
N VAL A 85 15.47 1.15 -0.56
CA VAL A 85 14.34 1.58 -1.39
C VAL A 85 14.66 1.41 -2.86
N GLU A 86 13.79 0.67 -3.54
CA GLU A 86 13.83 0.47 -4.98
C GLU A 86 12.58 1.07 -5.63
N THR A 87 12.79 1.79 -6.72
CA THR A 87 11.70 2.39 -7.48
C THR A 87 11.38 1.56 -8.69
N LEU A 88 10.10 1.19 -8.85
CA LEU A 88 9.62 0.51 -10.05
C LEU A 88 9.82 1.39 -11.29
N PRO A 89 10.05 0.78 -12.47
CA PRO A 89 10.07 1.51 -13.73
C PRO A 89 8.79 2.35 -13.91
N GLY A 90 8.92 3.47 -14.59
CA GLY A 90 7.78 4.30 -14.91
C GLY A 90 6.74 3.55 -15.76
N TYR A 91 5.48 3.79 -15.51
CA TYR A 91 4.35 3.17 -16.24
C TYR A 91 4.33 1.64 -16.21
N SER A 92 4.72 1.04 -15.11
CA SER A 92 4.75 -0.43 -14.94
C SER A 92 3.86 -0.88 -13.77
N PRO A 93 2.54 -0.61 -13.81
CA PRO A 93 1.63 -1.03 -12.72
C PRO A 93 1.59 -2.55 -12.56
N ASP A 94 1.78 -3.30 -13.64
CA ASP A 94 1.77 -4.77 -13.64
C ASP A 94 2.91 -5.38 -12.81
N LEU A 95 3.95 -4.61 -12.51
CA LEU A 95 5.05 -5.03 -11.65
C LEU A 95 4.81 -4.70 -10.17
N ASN A 96 3.67 -4.10 -9.84
CA ASN A 96 3.34 -3.67 -8.49
C ASN A 96 2.19 -4.50 -7.90
N PRO A 97 2.45 -5.47 -7.01
CA PRO A 97 1.40 -6.30 -6.42
C PRO A 97 0.28 -5.52 -5.72
N VAL A 98 0.57 -4.30 -5.29
CA VAL A 98 -0.43 -3.42 -4.65
C VAL A 98 -1.50 -2.95 -5.65
N GLU A 99 -1.21 -2.90 -6.94
CA GLU A 99 -2.22 -2.58 -7.95
C GLU A 99 -3.28 -3.69 -8.08
N ASP A 100 -2.88 -4.95 -7.96
CA ASP A 100 -3.81 -6.07 -7.89
C ASP A 100 -4.68 -6.01 -6.61
N LEU A 101 -4.09 -5.60 -5.49
CA LEU A 101 -4.84 -5.35 -4.27
C LEU A 101 -5.92 -4.29 -4.48
N TRP A 102 -5.58 -3.15 -5.10
CA TRP A 102 -6.55 -2.09 -5.39
C TRP A 102 -7.66 -2.56 -6.32
N SER A 103 -7.31 -3.30 -7.37
CA SER A 103 -8.28 -3.86 -8.32
C SER A 103 -9.22 -4.84 -7.64
N ASN A 104 -8.70 -5.69 -6.75
CA ASN A 104 -9.49 -6.66 -6.01
C ASN A 104 -10.47 -5.96 -5.04
N ILE A 105 -10.02 -4.99 -4.25
CA ILE A 105 -10.87 -4.23 -3.32
C ILE A 105 -11.95 -3.45 -4.08
N LYS A 106 -11.58 -2.78 -5.16
CA LYS A 106 -12.56 -2.03 -5.97
C LYS A 106 -13.59 -2.95 -6.58
N GLY A 107 -13.20 -4.10 -7.09
CA GLY A 107 -14.09 -5.05 -7.74
C GLY A 107 -15.02 -5.81 -6.81
N GLN A 108 -14.62 -6.05 -5.59
CA GLN A 108 -15.39 -6.85 -4.61
C GLN A 108 -16.20 -5.98 -3.64
N GLU A 109 -15.56 -5.03 -3.00
CA GLU A 109 -16.17 -4.27 -1.91
C GLU A 109 -16.81 -2.96 -2.35
N LEU A 110 -16.27 -2.32 -3.40
CA LEU A 110 -16.71 -1.00 -3.85
C LEU A 110 -17.53 -1.03 -5.15
N ALA A 111 -17.46 -2.10 -5.93
CA ALA A 111 -18.21 -2.23 -7.16
C ALA A 111 -19.72 -2.35 -6.85
N ASN A 112 -20.52 -1.65 -7.65
CA ASN A 112 -21.99 -1.69 -7.60
C ASN A 112 -22.62 -1.29 -6.24
N ARG A 113 -21.88 -0.65 -5.36
CA ARG A 113 -22.41 -0.07 -4.13
C ARG A 113 -22.70 1.41 -4.32
N CYS A 114 -23.95 1.79 -4.10
CA CYS A 114 -24.32 3.19 -3.88
C CYS A 114 -23.87 3.56 -2.46
N VAL A 115 -22.59 3.93 -2.33
CA VAL A 115 -22.02 4.30 -1.03
C VAL A 115 -22.61 5.63 -0.58
N ALA A 116 -23.26 5.67 0.57
CA ALA A 116 -23.93 6.86 1.09
C ALA A 116 -22.92 7.94 1.56
N GLY A 117 -21.67 7.57 1.80
CA GLY A 117 -20.63 8.50 2.22
C GLY A 117 -19.25 7.85 2.38
N LEU A 118 -18.25 8.67 2.76
CA LEU A 118 -16.86 8.19 2.94
C LEU A 118 -16.72 7.14 4.04
N GLY A 119 -17.52 7.22 5.12
CA GLY A 119 -17.49 6.22 6.20
C GLY A 119 -17.85 4.83 5.70
N GLU A 120 -18.89 4.71 4.89
CA GLU A 120 -19.30 3.42 4.31
C GLU A 120 -18.27 2.91 3.30
N ALA A 121 -17.63 3.80 2.53
CA ALA A 121 -16.54 3.44 1.64
C ALA A 121 -15.31 2.94 2.44
N GLU A 122 -14.99 3.58 3.55
CA GLU A 122 -13.91 3.18 4.45
C GLU A 122 -14.19 1.81 5.08
N ASP A 123 -15.41 1.57 5.55
CA ASP A 123 -15.82 0.27 6.10
C ASP A 123 -15.68 -0.85 5.04
N GLY A 124 -16.08 -0.56 3.80
CA GLY A 124 -15.90 -1.48 2.68
C GLY A 124 -14.43 -1.80 2.42
N VAL A 125 -13.58 -0.79 2.39
CA VAL A 125 -12.12 -0.95 2.23
C VAL A 125 -11.53 -1.78 3.38
N CYS A 126 -11.84 -1.45 4.62
CA CYS A 126 -11.34 -2.18 5.79
C CYS A 126 -11.76 -3.66 5.75
N SER A 127 -13.02 -3.92 5.42
CA SER A 127 -13.54 -5.29 5.26
C SER A 127 -12.80 -6.05 4.16
N GLY A 128 -12.55 -5.43 3.02
CA GLY A 128 -11.80 -6.03 1.91
C GLY A 128 -10.34 -6.30 2.27
N MET A 129 -9.70 -5.37 2.97
CA MET A 129 -8.32 -5.55 3.45
C MET A 129 -8.21 -6.74 4.41
N ASP A 130 -9.17 -6.90 5.33
CA ASP A 130 -9.18 -8.02 6.26
C ASP A 130 -9.44 -9.35 5.53
N ARG A 131 -10.33 -9.36 4.54
CA ARG A 131 -10.56 -10.53 3.68
C ARG A 131 -9.29 -10.94 2.94
N VAL A 132 -8.61 -10.00 2.30
CA VAL A 132 -7.35 -10.26 1.58
C VAL A 132 -6.27 -10.74 2.55
N ARG A 133 -6.13 -10.11 3.71
CA ARG A 133 -5.14 -10.46 4.73
C ARG A 133 -5.28 -11.91 5.21
N GLN A 134 -6.49 -12.42 5.28
CA GLN A 134 -6.81 -13.79 5.74
C GLN A 134 -6.75 -14.83 4.62
N SER A 135 -6.44 -14.44 3.40
CA SER A 135 -6.44 -15.27 2.21
C SER A 135 -5.03 -15.51 1.66
N MET A 136 -4.94 -16.31 0.60
CA MET A 136 -3.70 -16.51 -0.17
C MET A 136 -3.54 -15.48 -1.30
N LEU A 137 -4.48 -14.55 -1.47
CA LEU A 137 -4.44 -13.53 -2.51
C LEU A 137 -3.12 -12.72 -2.56
N PRO A 138 -2.50 -12.32 -1.44
CA PRO A 138 -1.22 -11.61 -1.49
C PRO A 138 -0.13 -12.35 -2.25
N PHE A 139 -0.07 -13.67 -2.15
CA PHE A 139 0.88 -14.49 -2.93
C PHE A 139 0.50 -14.54 -4.40
N SER A 140 -0.81 -14.61 -4.71
CA SER A 140 -1.28 -14.53 -6.11
C SER A 140 -0.92 -13.19 -6.75
N PHE A 141 -1.02 -12.09 -6.03
CA PHE A 141 -0.62 -10.76 -6.51
C PHE A 141 0.89 -10.70 -6.79
N LEU A 142 1.70 -11.30 -5.92
CA LEU A 142 3.14 -11.38 -6.12
C LEU A 142 3.49 -12.17 -7.39
N HIS A 143 2.85 -13.31 -7.60
CA HIS A 143 3.04 -14.12 -8.80
C HIS A 143 2.60 -13.39 -10.06
N HIS A 144 1.45 -12.72 -10.03
CA HIS A 144 0.96 -11.96 -11.17
C HIS A 144 1.90 -10.82 -11.55
N ALA A 145 2.53 -10.18 -10.59
CA ALA A 145 3.56 -9.17 -10.82
C ALA A 145 4.90 -9.75 -11.33
N GLY A 146 5.01 -11.06 -11.50
CA GLY A 146 6.22 -11.71 -11.98
C GLY A 146 7.36 -11.77 -10.95
N LEU A 147 7.04 -11.53 -9.68
CA LEU A 147 8.00 -11.62 -8.58
C LEU A 147 7.89 -12.98 -7.90
N PHE A 148 9.04 -13.64 -7.75
CA PHE A 148 9.12 -14.99 -7.18
C PHE A 148 10.20 -15.05 -6.11
N PHE A 149 10.05 -16.00 -5.24
CA PHE A 149 11.07 -16.37 -4.27
C PHE A 149 11.80 -17.63 -4.70
#